data_10e3a0307e8e080ca0279b550bae2a11
#
_entry.id   10e3a0307e8e080ca0279b550bae2a11
#
_cell.length_a   1.000
_cell.length_b   1.000
_cell.length_c   1.000
_cell.angle_alpha   90.00
_cell.angle_beta   90.00
_cell.angle_gamma   90.00
#
_symmetry.space_group_name_H-M   'P 1'
#
loop_
_entity.id
_entity.type
_entity.pdbx_description
1 polymer ?
#
loop_
_entity_poly.entity_id
_entity_poly.type
_entity_poly.pdbx_seq_one_letter_code
_entity_poly.pdbx_strand_id
1 'polypeptide(L)' 'MQYVTSIERIARSEGRQEEAQDMLLDALNVKFHSVPQDIREKILGLKDPPMLKGLLRHAILSNDINEFKDKLSQASATH' A
#
# COMPACT_ATOMS: atom_id res chain seq x y z
N MET A 1 10.41 -18.37 21.10
CA MET A 1 10.04 -19.31 20.13
C MET A 1 8.87 -18.87 19.31
N GLN A 2 8.90 -19.22 18.17
CA GLN A 2 7.89 -18.79 17.25
C GLN A 2 7.44 -19.96 16.43
N TYR A 3 6.17 -20.10 16.29
CA TYR A 3 5.65 -21.15 15.45
C TYR A 3 4.49 -20.60 14.66
N VAL A 4 4.27 -21.18 13.53
CA VAL A 4 3.21 -20.76 12.65
C VAL A 4 2.23 -21.90 12.53
N THR A 5 1.02 -21.67 12.97
CA THR A 5 -0.04 -22.64 12.85
C THR A 5 -0.71 -22.49 11.49
N SER A 6 -1.54 -23.45 11.15
CA SER A 6 -2.31 -23.37 9.91
C SER A 6 -3.21 -22.14 9.91
N ILE A 7 -3.80 -21.86 11.05
CA ILE A 7 -4.68 -20.69 11.19
C ILE A 7 -3.89 -19.42 10.95
N GLU A 8 -2.68 -19.36 11.49
CA GLU A 8 -1.83 -18.20 11.33
C GLU A 8 -1.44 -17.99 9.87
N ARG A 9 -1.17 -19.09 9.16
CA ARG A 9 -0.86 -19.01 7.75
C ARG A 9 -2.00 -18.47 6.93
N ILE A 10 -3.20 -18.94 7.22
CA ILE A 10 -4.39 -18.47 6.52
C ILE A 10 -4.60 -16.99 6.79
N ALA A 11 -4.50 -16.59 8.04
CA ALA A 11 -4.64 -15.19 8.42
C ALA A 11 -3.61 -14.32 7.72
N ARG A 12 -2.37 -14.80 7.67
CA ARG A 12 -1.31 -14.05 7.02
C ARG A 12 -1.56 -13.91 5.52
N SER A 13 -2.05 -14.98 4.91
CA SER A 13 -2.34 -14.95 3.48
C SER A 13 -3.45 -13.93 3.17
N GLU A 14 -4.47 -13.90 4.00
CA GLU A 14 -5.56 -12.95 3.82
C GLU A 14 -5.16 -11.54 4.21
N GLY A 15 -4.25 -11.42 5.16
CA GLY A 15 -3.83 -10.12 5.64
C GLY A 15 -2.74 -9.45 4.81
N ARG A 16 -2.22 -10.13 3.81
CA ARG A 16 -1.12 -9.57 3.02
C ARG A 16 -1.48 -8.26 2.35
N GLN A 17 -2.67 -8.17 1.80
CA GLN A 17 -3.09 -6.95 1.15
C GLN A 17 -3.29 -5.84 2.18
N GLU A 18 -3.86 -6.16 3.32
CA GLU A 18 -4.04 -5.17 4.39
C GLU A 18 -2.70 -4.69 4.90
N GLU A 19 -1.77 -5.62 5.10
CA GLU A 19 -0.44 -5.27 5.55
C GLU A 19 0.26 -4.38 4.54
N ALA A 20 0.16 -4.72 3.26
CA ALA A 20 0.75 -3.91 2.21
C ALA A 20 0.13 -2.53 2.15
N GLN A 21 -1.19 -2.44 2.32
CA GLN A 21 -1.88 -1.16 2.36
C GLN A 21 -1.40 -0.33 3.54
N ASP A 22 -1.29 -0.95 4.71
CA ASP A 22 -0.82 -0.26 5.90
C ASP A 22 0.60 0.25 5.73
N MET A 23 1.47 -0.59 5.18
CA MET A 23 2.85 -0.20 4.95
C MET A 23 2.94 0.98 4.00
N LEU A 24 2.14 0.96 2.95
CA LEU A 24 2.13 2.04 1.98
C LEU A 24 1.63 3.33 2.61
N LEU A 25 0.53 3.25 3.36
CA LEU A 25 -0.02 4.43 4.03
C LEU A 25 0.97 4.98 5.05
N ASP A 26 1.62 4.09 5.78
CA ASP A 26 2.60 4.50 6.77
C ASP A 26 3.79 5.21 6.11
N ALA A 27 4.28 4.65 5.00
CA ALA A 27 5.39 5.25 4.28
C ALA A 27 5.03 6.64 3.77
N LEU A 28 3.81 6.79 3.25
CA LEU A 28 3.34 8.09 2.78
C LEU A 28 3.25 9.09 3.92
N ASN A 29 2.74 8.63 5.06
CA ASN A 29 2.60 9.51 6.21
C ASN A 29 3.95 9.96 6.73
N VAL A 30 4.91 9.06 6.76
CA VAL A 30 6.26 9.39 7.23
C VAL A 30 6.95 10.35 6.27
N LYS A 31 6.82 10.11 4.98
CA LYS A 31 7.53 10.89 3.99
C LYS A 31 6.88 12.24 3.71
N PHE A 32 5.56 12.27 3.62
CA PHE A 32 4.84 13.49 3.25
C PHE A 32 4.07 14.09 4.41
N HIS A 33 4.14 13.46 5.57
CA HIS A 33 3.52 13.93 6.82
C HIS A 33 2.01 13.91 6.82
N SER A 34 1.39 13.56 5.73
CA SER A 34 -0.06 13.39 5.69
C SER A 34 -0.44 12.58 4.46
N VAL A 35 -1.62 11.97 4.51
CA VAL A 35 -2.15 11.21 3.38
C VAL A 35 -3.53 11.78 3.07
N PRO A 36 -3.71 12.42 1.92
CA PRO A 36 -5.03 12.91 1.53
C PRO A 36 -6.04 11.78 1.49
N GLN A 37 -7.27 12.11 1.81
CA GLN A 37 -8.34 11.13 1.90
C GLN A 37 -8.55 10.37 0.58
N ASP A 38 -8.50 11.06 -0.54
CA ASP A 38 -8.71 10.42 -1.83
C ASP A 38 -7.63 9.40 -2.13
N ILE A 39 -6.39 9.70 -1.77
CA ILE A 39 -5.29 8.75 -1.95
C ILE A 39 -5.48 7.54 -1.04
N ARG A 40 -5.86 7.80 0.19
CA ARG A 40 -6.10 6.73 1.15
C ARG A 40 -7.19 5.78 0.65
N GLU A 41 -8.28 6.36 0.17
CA GLU A 41 -9.39 5.54 -0.32
C GLU A 41 -8.99 4.71 -1.52
N LYS A 42 -8.21 5.27 -2.42
CA LYS A 42 -7.73 4.53 -3.58
C LYS A 42 -6.84 3.35 -3.16
N ILE A 43 -5.95 3.61 -2.23
CA ILE A 43 -5.06 2.56 -1.73
C ILE A 43 -5.86 1.44 -1.08
N LEU A 44 -6.84 1.81 -0.26
CA LEU A 44 -7.66 0.81 0.43
C LEU A 44 -8.53 0.02 -0.53
N GLY A 45 -8.78 0.56 -1.72
CA GLY A 45 -9.49 -0.15 -2.76
C GLY A 45 -8.64 -1.09 -3.59
N LEU A 46 -7.32 -0.96 -3.48
CA LEU A 46 -6.40 -1.81 -4.22
C LEU A 46 -6.09 -3.05 -3.40
N LYS A 47 -6.42 -4.21 -3.95
CA LYS A 47 -6.29 -5.46 -3.20
C LYS A 47 -5.27 -6.40 -3.83
N ASP A 48 -4.36 -5.86 -4.59
CA ASP A 48 -3.31 -6.62 -5.26
C ASP A 48 -1.97 -6.36 -4.57
N PRO A 49 -1.46 -7.30 -3.76
CA PRO A 49 -0.21 -7.07 -3.04
C PRO A 49 0.99 -6.70 -3.93
N PRO A 50 1.21 -7.35 -5.08
CA PRO A 50 2.32 -6.92 -5.95
C PRO A 50 2.19 -5.47 -6.41
N MET A 51 0.98 -5.02 -6.72
CA MET A 51 0.75 -3.65 -7.11
C MET A 51 1.04 -2.70 -5.97
N LEU A 52 0.58 -3.04 -4.76
CA LEU A 52 0.83 -2.22 -3.59
C LEU A 52 2.32 -2.12 -3.29
N LYS A 53 3.05 -3.20 -3.52
CA LYS A 53 4.49 -3.19 -3.36
C LYS A 53 5.15 -2.23 -4.35
N GLY A 54 4.69 -2.24 -5.59
CA GLY A 54 5.18 -1.32 -6.59
C GLY A 54 4.90 0.12 -6.23
N LEU A 55 3.70 0.37 -5.71
CA LEU A 55 3.34 1.72 -5.27
C LEU A 55 4.16 2.17 -4.08
N LEU A 56 4.51 1.25 -3.19
CA LEU A 56 5.38 1.59 -2.07
C LEU A 56 6.72 2.07 -2.58
N ARG A 57 7.25 1.41 -3.59
CA ARG A 57 8.50 1.82 -4.21
C ARG A 57 8.36 3.20 -4.83
N HIS A 58 7.27 3.46 -5.52
CA HIS A 58 7.01 4.78 -6.09
C HIS A 58 6.90 5.84 -5.01
N ALA A 59 6.29 5.50 -3.87
CA ALA A 59 6.17 6.43 -2.77
C ALA A 59 7.55 6.85 -2.26
N ILE A 60 8.45 5.87 -2.16
CA ILE A 60 9.80 6.16 -1.69
C ILE A 60 10.56 7.04 -2.68
N LEU A 61 10.36 6.80 -3.96
CA LEU A 61 11.09 7.52 -5.00
C LEU A 61 10.46 8.85 -5.39
N SER A 62 9.22 9.08 -5.02
CA SER A 62 8.54 10.33 -5.36
C SER A 62 9.08 11.49 -4.54
N ASN A 63 9.21 12.64 -5.19
CA ASN A 63 9.68 13.84 -4.50
C ASN A 63 8.54 14.53 -3.74
N ASP A 64 7.32 14.41 -4.23
CA ASP A 64 6.17 14.98 -3.53
C ASP A 64 4.96 14.07 -3.73
N ILE A 65 3.90 14.40 -3.01
CA ILE A 65 2.69 13.57 -3.00
C ILE A 65 2.00 13.59 -4.36
N ASN A 66 2.15 14.64 -5.13
CA ASN A 66 1.52 14.73 -6.44
C ASN A 66 2.13 13.73 -7.42
N GLU A 67 3.42 13.52 -7.36
CA GLU A 67 4.06 12.49 -8.18
C GLU A 67 3.51 11.12 -7.86
N PHE A 68 3.37 10.83 -6.56
CA PHE A 68 2.82 9.56 -6.15
C PHE A 68 1.36 9.44 -6.58
N LYS A 69 0.62 10.52 -6.48
CA LYS A 69 -0.79 10.53 -6.88
C LYS A 69 -0.93 10.18 -8.34
N ASP A 70 -0.05 10.70 -9.19
CA ASP A 70 -0.07 10.37 -10.61
C ASP A 70 0.16 8.88 -10.84
N LYS A 71 1.13 8.30 -10.15
CA LYS A 71 1.41 6.86 -10.27
C LYS A 71 0.24 6.04 -9.78
N LEU A 72 -0.37 6.47 -8.70
CA LEU A 72 -1.54 5.79 -8.14
C LEU A 72 -2.70 5.82 -9.11
N SER A 73 -2.93 6.97 -9.74
CA SER A 73 -3.99 7.10 -10.72
C SER A 73 -3.76 6.19 -11.92
N GLN A 74 -2.54 6.11 -12.39
CA GLN A 74 -2.19 5.23 -13.49
C GLN A 74 -2.44 3.77 -13.12
N ALA A 75 -2.04 3.38 -11.93
CA ALA A 75 -2.25 2.02 -11.47
C ALA A 75 -3.74 1.69 -11.35
N SER A 76 -4.53 2.63 -10.84
CA SER A 76 -5.97 2.44 -10.72
C SER A 76 -6.64 2.36 -12.09
N ALA A 77 -6.16 3.15 -13.03
CA ALA A 77 -6.77 3.22 -14.36
C ALA A 77 -6.56 1.94 -15.15
N THR A 78 -5.44 1.25 -14.92
CA THR A 78 -5.14 0.02 -15.64
C THR A 78 -5.82 -1.20 -15.02
N HIS A 79 -6.50 -0.99 -13.96
CA HIS A 79 -7.23 -2.04 -13.28
C HIS A 79 -8.70 -1.93 -13.56
#